data_5814768be5de33cf75ee0af0fe202762
#
_entry.id   5814768be5de33cf75ee0af0fe202762
#
_cell.length_a   1.000
_cell.length_b   1.000
_cell.length_c   1.000
_cell.angle_alpha   90.00
_cell.angle_beta   90.00
_cell.angle_gamma   90.00
#
_symmetry.space_group_name_H-M   'P 1'
#
loop_
_entity.id
_entity.type
_entity.pdbx_description
1 polymer ?
#
loop_
_entity_poly.entity_id
_entity_poly.type
_entity_poly.pdbx_seq_one_letter_code
_entity_poly.pdbx_strand_id
1 'polypeptide(L)'
;MKKAVAVVLSIIFTLSASFVAFAEDNAPSVSAEAYVLYCVDNGKILNSKNENKKMKPASTTKLMTSLLALEESASNDKQVKFTEEMIAEGSSMYLKIGEIVRLSDLATGMMMASGNDAANATAISISGSIEKFSERMNERARTIGMKNTNFVTPSGLDDENHYSTAYDMALLMAYALENEDFAKLTSQKSAEVSFIEPSSKKTTYTNHNRLLSMYEYCIGGKTGYTMSAGRCLVSSARKDGLTLVCVTLNDRNDWKDHTELYNYGFEKYACYQSDDSNFYAEIPCVGGEADKTAVIGENDTSIVLSSDDKTKVKQKVYADSFLYAPIAKDEVVGKIEYSIDGKVISSVNLLSAEEVKIKKQNNNIFLKIKELFTDG
;
A
#
# COMPACT_ATOMS: atom_id res chain seq x y z
N MET A 1 -28.15 69.42 -54.96
CA MET A 1 -27.49 69.36 -53.63
C MET A 1 -28.24 68.35 -52.79
N LYS A 2 -27.73 67.12 -52.74
CA LYS A 2 -28.29 66.04 -51.88
C LYS A 2 -27.18 65.60 -50.92
N LYS A 3 -27.43 65.85 -49.65
CA LYS A 3 -26.45 65.41 -48.57
C LYS A 3 -26.66 63.93 -48.31
N ALA A 4 -25.61 63.15 -48.48
CA ALA A 4 -25.58 61.74 -48.04
C ALA A 4 -25.22 61.71 -46.58
N VAL A 5 -26.07 61.07 -45.76
CA VAL A 5 -25.79 60.77 -44.36
C VAL A 5 -25.24 59.38 -44.31
N ALA A 6 -23.99 59.27 -43.91
CA ALA A 6 -23.29 57.96 -43.64
C ALA A 6 -23.63 57.56 -42.22
N VAL A 7 -24.34 56.44 -42.06
CA VAL A 7 -24.57 55.77 -40.77
C VAL A 7 -23.39 54.83 -40.54
N VAL A 8 -22.55 55.12 -39.58
CA VAL A 8 -21.48 54.23 -39.10
C VAL A 8 -22.10 53.28 -38.06
N LEU A 9 -22.29 52.02 -38.42
CA LEU A 9 -22.65 50.95 -37.50
C LEU A 9 -21.41 50.51 -36.74
N SER A 10 -21.27 50.92 -35.48
CA SER A 10 -20.24 50.38 -34.57
C SER A 10 -20.70 49.01 -34.06
N ILE A 11 -20.09 47.95 -34.57
CA ILE A 11 -20.26 46.60 -34.02
C ILE A 11 -19.34 46.49 -32.79
N ILE A 12 -19.94 46.57 -31.60
CA ILE A 12 -19.25 46.25 -30.35
C ILE A 12 -19.17 44.73 -30.24
N PHE A 13 -17.96 44.19 -30.52
CA PHE A 13 -17.64 42.80 -30.26
C PHE A 13 -17.35 42.68 -28.76
N THR A 14 -18.35 42.26 -27.97
CA THR A 14 -18.12 41.85 -26.58
C THR A 14 -17.42 40.52 -26.58
N LEU A 15 -16.08 40.55 -26.41
CA LEU A 15 -15.27 39.36 -26.08
C LEU A 15 -15.72 38.90 -24.69
N SER A 16 -16.61 37.93 -24.61
CA SER A 16 -16.87 37.15 -23.39
C SER A 16 -15.64 36.30 -23.15
N ALA A 17 -14.67 36.83 -22.41
CA ALA A 17 -13.62 36.02 -21.82
C ALA A 17 -14.30 35.06 -20.85
N SER A 18 -14.53 33.81 -21.29
CA SER A 18 -14.87 32.75 -20.40
C SER A 18 -13.66 32.58 -19.47
N PHE A 19 -13.72 33.13 -18.27
CA PHE A 19 -12.84 32.75 -17.18
C PHE A 19 -13.15 31.28 -16.93
N VAL A 20 -12.33 30.40 -17.47
CA VAL A 20 -12.18 29.06 -16.94
C VAL A 20 -11.60 29.30 -15.53
N ALA A 21 -12.46 29.27 -14.54
CA ALA A 21 -12.02 29.14 -13.15
C ALA A 21 -11.30 27.78 -13.10
N PHE A 22 -9.99 27.81 -13.19
CA PHE A 22 -9.20 26.69 -12.68
C PHE A 22 -9.64 26.56 -11.23
N ALA A 23 -10.28 25.44 -10.88
CA ALA A 23 -10.50 25.11 -9.49
C ALA A 23 -9.11 25.23 -8.85
N GLU A 24 -8.92 26.18 -7.95
CA GLU A 24 -7.72 26.27 -7.14
C GLU A 24 -7.52 24.88 -6.55
N ASP A 25 -6.37 24.30 -6.83
CA ASP A 25 -5.99 23.05 -6.19
C ASP A 25 -5.77 23.40 -4.70
N ASN A 26 -6.84 23.19 -3.90
CA ASN A 26 -6.88 23.52 -2.48
C ASN A 26 -6.00 22.58 -1.68
N ALA A 27 -4.77 22.32 -2.16
CA ALA A 27 -3.78 21.54 -1.44
C ALA A 27 -3.48 22.21 -0.09
N PRO A 28 -3.45 21.45 1.01
CA PRO A 28 -3.23 22.01 2.33
C PRO A 28 -1.85 22.65 2.45
N SER A 29 -1.78 23.73 3.23
CA SER A 29 -0.50 24.35 3.59
C SER A 29 0.17 23.53 4.68
N VAL A 30 1.27 22.87 4.34
CA VAL A 30 2.03 21.96 5.21
C VAL A 30 3.26 22.64 5.76
N SER A 31 3.44 22.62 7.09
CA SER A 31 4.56 23.27 7.79
C SER A 31 5.88 22.49 7.72
N ALA A 32 5.84 21.23 7.27
CA ALA A 32 7.02 20.39 7.13
C ALA A 32 8.05 20.95 6.14
N GLU A 33 9.31 20.69 6.40
CA GLU A 33 10.40 21.00 5.48
C GLU A 33 10.36 20.09 4.25
N ALA A 34 10.07 18.81 4.44
CA ALA A 34 9.79 17.84 3.39
C ALA A 34 8.59 16.98 3.77
N TYR A 35 7.74 16.66 2.79
CA TYR A 35 6.62 15.75 3.00
C TYR A 35 6.21 15.05 1.71
N VAL A 36 5.46 13.97 1.88
CA VAL A 36 4.76 13.26 0.81
C VAL A 36 3.42 12.71 1.31
N LEU A 37 2.40 12.84 0.49
CA LEU A 37 1.17 12.05 0.56
C LEU A 37 1.21 11.04 -0.58
N TYR A 38 1.31 9.76 -0.22
CA TYR A 38 1.50 8.64 -1.14
C TYR A 38 0.30 7.70 -1.12
N CYS A 39 -0.17 7.33 -2.29
CA CYS A 39 -1.23 6.33 -2.43
C CYS A 39 -0.60 4.95 -2.62
N VAL A 40 -0.86 4.04 -1.68
CA VAL A 40 -0.32 2.67 -1.69
C VAL A 40 -0.89 1.87 -2.85
N ASP A 41 -2.21 1.99 -3.11
CA ASP A 41 -2.93 1.15 -4.04
C ASP A 41 -2.55 1.35 -5.51
N ASN A 42 -1.94 2.49 -5.87
CA ASN A 42 -1.49 2.75 -7.24
C ASN A 42 -0.04 3.20 -7.36
N GLY A 43 0.69 3.30 -6.26
CA GLY A 43 2.09 3.69 -6.24
C GLY A 43 2.36 5.16 -6.60
N LYS A 44 1.38 6.08 -6.47
CA LYS A 44 1.52 7.48 -6.90
C LYS A 44 1.63 8.46 -5.74
N ILE A 45 2.43 9.49 -5.96
CA ILE A 45 2.46 10.68 -5.11
C ILE A 45 1.23 11.53 -5.46
N LEU A 46 0.41 11.84 -4.45
CA LEU A 46 -0.77 12.68 -4.59
C LEU A 46 -0.46 14.15 -4.29
N ASN A 47 0.45 14.39 -3.35
CA ASN A 47 0.94 15.71 -3.00
C ASN A 47 2.31 15.60 -2.34
N SER A 48 3.20 16.57 -2.55
CA SER A 48 4.54 16.52 -1.96
C SER A 48 5.24 17.87 -1.95
N LYS A 49 6.28 17.95 -1.15
CA LYS A 49 7.26 19.04 -1.14
C LYS A 49 8.62 18.49 -0.72
N ASN A 50 9.64 18.70 -1.53
CA ASN A 50 11.01 18.23 -1.24
C ASN A 50 11.08 16.73 -0.91
N GLU A 51 10.21 15.91 -1.49
CA GLU A 51 10.00 14.50 -1.15
C GLU A 51 11.26 13.64 -1.27
N ASN A 52 12.22 14.06 -2.10
CA ASN A 52 13.51 13.38 -2.30
C ASN A 52 14.67 14.05 -1.54
N LYS A 53 14.41 15.08 -0.71
CA LYS A 53 15.43 15.71 0.11
C LYS A 53 15.92 14.75 1.19
N LYS A 54 17.23 14.51 1.24
CA LYS A 54 17.86 13.70 2.30
C LYS A 54 17.78 14.45 3.62
N MET A 55 17.17 13.83 4.61
CA MET A 55 16.96 14.37 5.95
C MET A 55 17.12 13.25 6.99
N LYS A 56 17.35 13.62 8.23
CA LYS A 56 17.40 12.66 9.34
C LYS A 56 15.99 12.19 9.69
N PRO A 57 15.71 10.88 9.67
CA PRO A 57 14.38 10.35 9.93
C PRO A 57 14.07 10.19 11.42
N ALA A 58 15.04 10.37 12.31
CA ALA A 58 14.92 10.09 13.73
C ALA A 58 14.32 8.69 14.00
N SER A 59 13.53 8.53 15.05
CA SER A 59 12.93 7.24 15.43
C SER A 59 11.89 6.67 14.43
N THR A 60 11.58 7.36 13.33
CA THR A 60 10.81 6.71 12.25
C THR A 60 11.62 5.59 11.57
N THR A 61 12.95 5.58 11.73
CA THR A 61 13.85 4.47 11.38
C THR A 61 13.38 3.12 11.94
N LYS A 62 12.75 3.13 13.13
CA LYS A 62 12.27 1.91 13.78
C LYS A 62 11.16 1.18 13.02
N LEU A 63 10.57 1.81 12.00
CA LEU A 63 9.70 1.10 11.06
C LEU A 63 10.47 -0.06 10.39
N MET A 64 11.68 0.23 9.88
CA MET A 64 12.56 -0.79 9.28
C MET A 64 12.99 -1.83 10.30
N THR A 65 13.44 -1.39 11.48
CA THR A 65 13.94 -2.30 12.52
C THR A 65 12.84 -3.22 13.04
N SER A 66 11.63 -2.70 13.25
CA SER A 66 10.47 -3.49 13.69
C SER A 66 9.99 -4.45 12.62
N LEU A 67 9.99 -4.04 11.36
CA LEU A 67 9.67 -4.93 10.23
C LEU A 67 10.62 -6.14 10.21
N LEU A 68 11.94 -5.89 10.24
CA LEU A 68 12.94 -6.96 10.24
C LEU A 68 12.85 -7.85 11.49
N ALA A 69 12.49 -7.30 12.65
CA ALA A 69 12.25 -8.06 13.86
C ALA A 69 11.06 -9.01 13.73
N LEU A 70 9.94 -8.51 13.17
CA LEU A 70 8.73 -9.31 12.98
C LEU A 70 8.90 -10.38 11.90
N GLU A 71 9.56 -10.08 10.79
CA GLU A 71 9.89 -11.09 9.78
C GLU A 71 10.78 -12.22 10.33
N GLU A 72 11.78 -11.89 11.15
CA GLU A 72 12.62 -12.89 11.79
C GLU A 72 11.82 -13.70 12.82
N SER A 73 10.97 -13.04 13.63
CA SER A 73 10.19 -13.70 14.66
C SER A 73 9.10 -14.62 14.10
N ALA A 74 8.60 -14.38 12.90
CA ALA A 74 7.64 -15.26 12.24
C ALA A 74 8.18 -16.69 12.03
N SER A 75 9.49 -16.82 11.79
CA SER A 75 10.16 -18.12 11.66
C SER A 75 10.77 -18.62 12.99
N ASN A 76 11.25 -17.72 13.82
CA ASN A 76 11.89 -18.00 15.09
C ASN A 76 11.77 -16.82 16.05
N ASP A 77 10.73 -16.83 16.88
CA ASP A 77 10.52 -15.81 17.91
C ASP A 77 11.42 -16.08 19.12
N LYS A 78 12.73 -15.94 18.90
CA LYS A 78 13.77 -16.26 19.88
C LYS A 78 13.71 -15.38 21.12
N GLN A 79 14.20 -15.95 22.22
CA GLN A 79 14.40 -15.26 23.48
C GLN A 79 15.67 -14.40 23.40
N VAL A 80 15.56 -13.14 23.77
CA VAL A 80 16.66 -12.17 23.78
C VAL A 80 16.94 -11.77 25.23
N LYS A 81 18.15 -12.11 25.71
CA LYS A 81 18.64 -11.66 27.02
C LYS A 81 19.30 -10.32 26.84
N PHE A 82 18.79 -9.29 27.55
CA PHE A 82 19.31 -7.94 27.49
C PHE A 82 20.68 -7.84 28.19
N THR A 83 21.64 -7.28 27.47
CA THR A 83 23.03 -7.16 27.89
C THR A 83 23.48 -5.70 27.94
N GLU A 84 24.66 -5.42 28.52
CA GLU A 84 25.20 -4.08 28.64
C GLU A 84 25.43 -3.39 27.28
N GLU A 85 25.86 -4.15 26.27
CA GLU A 85 26.09 -3.65 24.89
C GLU A 85 24.81 -3.19 24.17
N MET A 86 23.63 -3.58 24.66
CA MET A 86 22.32 -3.20 24.11
C MET A 86 21.79 -1.89 24.70
N ILE A 87 22.44 -1.36 25.73
CA ILE A 87 22.03 -0.10 26.36
C ILE A 87 22.11 1.03 25.33
N ALA A 88 21.11 1.88 25.31
CA ALA A 88 21.04 3.05 24.44
C ALA A 88 20.48 4.25 25.20
N GLU A 89 20.88 5.45 24.80
CA GLU A 89 20.34 6.70 25.30
C GLU A 89 18.97 7.03 24.70
N GLY A 90 18.26 7.97 25.32
CA GLY A 90 17.00 8.52 24.83
C GLY A 90 15.78 7.68 25.19
N SER A 91 14.82 7.55 24.25
CA SER A 91 13.59 6.79 24.48
C SER A 91 13.90 5.30 24.74
N SER A 92 13.22 4.70 25.70
CA SER A 92 13.56 3.36 26.18
C SER A 92 12.30 2.53 26.47
N MET A 93 12.41 1.23 26.24
CA MET A 93 11.51 0.21 26.75
C MET A 93 11.81 -0.09 28.24
N TYR A 94 12.90 0.49 28.78
CA TYR A 94 13.40 0.32 30.14
C TYR A 94 13.78 -1.13 30.48
N LEU A 95 14.46 -1.80 29.54
CA LEU A 95 15.04 -3.12 29.75
C LEU A 95 16.20 -3.04 30.74
N LYS A 96 16.29 -4.03 31.64
CA LYS A 96 17.39 -4.17 32.59
C LYS A 96 18.29 -5.32 32.20
N ILE A 97 19.59 -5.18 32.47
CA ILE A 97 20.57 -6.25 32.21
C ILE A 97 20.10 -7.55 32.88
N GLY A 98 20.08 -8.63 32.09
CA GLY A 98 19.64 -9.96 32.49
C GLY A 98 18.16 -10.26 32.23
N GLU A 99 17.33 -9.26 31.97
CA GLU A 99 15.93 -9.50 31.57
C GLU A 99 15.86 -10.20 30.21
N ILE A 100 14.86 -11.07 30.04
CA ILE A 100 14.65 -11.85 28.83
C ILE A 100 13.26 -11.54 28.27
N VAL A 101 13.19 -11.16 27.01
CA VAL A 101 11.97 -10.93 26.25
C VAL A 101 12.02 -11.66 24.91
N ARG A 102 10.91 -11.77 24.21
CA ARG A 102 10.88 -12.30 22.84
C ARG A 102 11.34 -11.25 21.84
N LEU A 103 11.76 -11.68 20.67
CA LEU A 103 12.12 -10.77 19.58
C LEU A 103 10.90 -9.94 19.13
N SER A 104 9.70 -10.53 19.09
CA SER A 104 8.44 -9.83 18.81
C SER A 104 8.08 -8.79 19.87
N ASP A 105 8.46 -9.02 21.14
CA ASP A 105 8.28 -8.05 22.22
C ASP A 105 9.18 -6.81 22.05
N LEU A 106 10.39 -6.99 21.47
CA LEU A 106 11.27 -5.87 21.14
C LEU A 106 10.64 -5.00 20.04
N ALA A 107 10.01 -5.61 19.02
CA ALA A 107 9.25 -4.86 18.02
C ALA A 107 8.12 -4.05 18.67
N THR A 108 7.41 -4.64 19.64
CA THR A 108 6.38 -3.95 20.42
C THR A 108 6.96 -2.77 21.19
N GLY A 109 8.10 -2.94 21.89
CA GLY A 109 8.79 -1.87 22.60
C GLY A 109 9.24 -0.73 21.68
N MET A 110 9.73 -1.05 20.48
CA MET A 110 10.11 -0.05 19.47
C MET A 110 8.92 0.76 18.97
N MET A 111 7.81 0.09 18.65
CA MET A 111 6.65 0.77 18.07
C MET A 111 5.86 1.58 19.11
N MET A 112 5.70 1.06 20.31
CA MET A 112 4.93 1.70 21.39
C MET A 112 5.74 2.75 22.14
N ALA A 113 6.84 2.35 22.77
CA ALA A 113 7.68 3.20 23.62
C ALA A 113 8.81 3.91 22.86
N SER A 114 8.97 3.64 21.56
CA SER A 114 10.10 4.14 20.79
C SER A 114 11.47 3.70 21.35
N GLY A 115 11.55 2.52 21.99
CA GLY A 115 12.72 2.04 22.71
C GLY A 115 13.97 1.95 21.84
N ASN A 116 15.01 2.71 22.19
CA ASN A 116 16.33 2.62 21.54
C ASN A 116 17.09 1.38 22.03
N ASP A 117 16.91 1.03 23.30
CA ASP A 117 17.37 -0.23 23.91
C ASP A 117 16.81 -1.47 23.20
N ALA A 118 15.50 -1.45 22.91
CA ALA A 118 14.86 -2.52 22.15
C ALA A 118 15.40 -2.60 20.71
N ALA A 119 15.70 -1.47 20.06
CA ALA A 119 16.28 -1.45 18.73
C ALA A 119 17.70 -2.03 18.70
N ASN A 120 18.56 -1.67 19.66
CA ASN A 120 19.90 -2.24 19.80
C ASN A 120 19.84 -3.75 20.11
N ALA A 121 18.96 -4.16 21.04
CA ALA A 121 18.75 -5.56 21.37
C ALA A 121 18.31 -6.37 20.15
N THR A 122 17.41 -5.82 19.33
CA THR A 122 17.00 -6.42 18.05
C THR A 122 18.19 -6.59 17.12
N ALA A 123 18.96 -5.52 16.89
CA ALA A 123 20.09 -5.51 15.96
C ALA A 123 21.16 -6.55 16.35
N ILE A 124 21.57 -6.53 17.61
CA ILE A 124 22.59 -7.44 18.13
C ILE A 124 22.09 -8.89 18.11
N SER A 125 20.84 -9.12 18.49
CA SER A 125 20.29 -10.49 18.50
C SER A 125 20.10 -11.09 17.11
N ILE A 126 19.80 -10.29 16.10
CA ILE A 126 19.59 -10.77 14.71
C ILE A 126 20.90 -10.92 13.96
N SER A 127 21.79 -9.92 14.07
CA SER A 127 22.98 -9.81 13.20
C SER A 127 24.31 -9.89 13.95
N GLY A 128 24.30 -9.95 15.28
CA GLY A 128 25.48 -10.00 16.12
C GLY A 128 26.15 -8.65 16.38
N SER A 129 25.84 -7.61 15.60
CA SER A 129 26.28 -6.23 15.88
C SER A 129 25.36 -5.21 15.21
N ILE A 130 25.45 -3.94 15.63
CA ILE A 130 24.71 -2.82 15.06
C ILE A 130 25.11 -2.59 13.59
N GLU A 131 26.40 -2.66 13.29
CA GLU A 131 26.94 -2.45 11.94
C GLU A 131 26.39 -3.47 10.95
N LYS A 132 26.45 -4.77 11.28
CA LYS A 132 25.90 -5.84 10.42
C LYS A 132 24.38 -5.74 10.27
N PHE A 133 23.70 -5.28 11.31
CA PHE A 133 22.26 -5.03 11.21
C PHE A 133 21.95 -3.84 10.30
N SER A 134 22.75 -2.78 10.35
CA SER A 134 22.65 -1.63 9.46
C SER A 134 22.85 -2.03 7.99
N GLU A 135 23.78 -2.95 7.71
CA GLU A 135 23.94 -3.55 6.37
C GLU A 135 22.64 -4.24 5.91
N ARG A 136 22.02 -5.05 6.79
CA ARG A 136 20.74 -5.73 6.52
C ARG A 136 19.59 -4.74 6.31
N MET A 137 19.53 -3.66 7.10
CA MET A 137 18.55 -2.57 6.90
C MET A 137 18.72 -1.92 5.51
N ASN A 138 19.95 -1.63 5.11
CA ASN A 138 20.25 -1.01 3.82
C ASN A 138 20.02 -1.96 2.64
N GLU A 139 20.25 -3.27 2.81
CA GLU A 139 19.87 -4.27 1.82
C GLU A 139 18.36 -4.31 1.63
N ARG A 140 17.59 -4.35 2.71
CA ARG A 140 16.14 -4.28 2.66
C ARG A 140 15.67 -2.97 2.03
N ALA A 141 16.25 -1.84 2.37
CA ALA A 141 15.94 -0.54 1.77
C ALA A 141 16.10 -0.57 0.24
N ARG A 142 17.19 -1.16 -0.28
CA ARG A 142 17.38 -1.35 -1.72
C ARG A 142 16.32 -2.23 -2.35
N THR A 143 15.92 -3.32 -1.69
CA THR A 143 14.85 -4.22 -2.17
C THR A 143 13.50 -3.50 -2.27
N ILE A 144 13.18 -2.64 -1.31
CA ILE A 144 11.96 -1.81 -1.30
C ILE A 144 12.01 -0.71 -2.37
N GLY A 145 13.21 -0.34 -2.84
CA GLY A 145 13.39 0.76 -3.80
C GLY A 145 13.70 2.12 -3.17
N MET A 146 14.12 2.14 -1.90
CA MET A 146 14.55 3.35 -1.17
C MET A 146 15.93 3.82 -1.65
N LYS A 147 15.95 4.63 -2.71
CA LYS A 147 17.19 5.00 -3.41
C LYS A 147 18.03 6.07 -2.72
N ASN A 148 17.41 6.85 -1.83
CA ASN A 148 18.04 7.98 -1.15
C ASN A 148 18.10 7.77 0.37
N THR A 149 18.29 6.53 0.80
CA THR A 149 18.31 6.14 2.22
C THR A 149 19.63 5.45 2.56
N ASN A 150 20.14 5.77 3.74
CA ASN A 150 21.24 5.05 4.37
C ASN A 150 21.00 4.96 5.88
N PHE A 151 20.82 3.77 6.37
CA PHE A 151 20.67 3.49 7.80
C PHE A 151 22.03 3.15 8.41
N VAL A 152 22.37 3.79 9.54
CA VAL A 152 23.59 3.56 10.31
C VAL A 152 23.25 3.01 11.69
N THR A 153 22.12 3.44 12.26
CA THR A 153 21.65 2.98 13.57
C THR A 153 20.28 2.33 13.46
N PRO A 154 19.99 1.29 14.28
CA PRO A 154 18.68 0.64 14.27
C PRO A 154 17.59 1.49 14.92
N SER A 155 17.97 2.49 15.70
CA SER A 155 17.07 3.34 16.50
C SER A 155 16.72 4.66 15.81
N GLY A 156 17.54 5.13 14.87
CA GLY A 156 17.44 6.47 14.28
C GLY A 156 18.05 7.57 15.14
N LEU A 157 18.95 7.20 16.08
CA LEU A 157 19.83 8.17 16.73
C LEU A 157 20.73 8.85 15.68
N ASP A 158 21.09 10.10 15.96
CA ASP A 158 21.78 10.93 15.01
C ASP A 158 23.17 10.40 14.63
N ASP A 159 23.41 10.33 13.33
CA ASP A 159 24.70 10.09 12.71
C ASP A 159 24.75 10.94 11.42
N GLU A 160 25.93 11.37 10.97
CA GLU A 160 26.07 12.21 9.78
C GLU A 160 25.66 11.47 8.50
N ASN A 161 25.84 10.14 8.48
CA ASN A 161 25.53 9.29 7.36
C ASN A 161 24.14 8.60 7.49
N HIS A 162 23.38 8.89 8.58
CA HIS A 162 22.04 8.35 8.79
C HIS A 162 20.99 9.29 8.20
N TYR A 163 20.45 8.94 7.04
CA TYR A 163 19.45 9.75 6.35
C TYR A 163 18.44 8.92 5.58
N SER A 164 17.30 9.53 5.30
CA SER A 164 16.27 9.06 4.38
C SER A 164 15.59 10.24 3.70
N THR A 165 14.51 9.98 2.97
CA THR A 165 13.66 11.00 2.35
C THR A 165 12.19 10.74 2.72
N ALA A 166 11.33 11.74 2.56
CA ALA A 166 9.91 11.55 2.79
C ALA A 166 9.33 10.45 1.87
N TYR A 167 9.77 10.43 0.61
CA TYR A 167 9.34 9.41 -0.35
C TYR A 167 9.81 8.01 0.02
N ASP A 168 11.10 7.83 0.35
CA ASP A 168 11.63 6.52 0.72
C ASP A 168 10.96 5.99 2.00
N MET A 169 10.67 6.85 2.97
CA MET A 169 9.93 6.46 4.18
C MET A 169 8.47 6.09 3.90
N ALA A 170 7.85 6.69 2.87
CA ALA A 170 6.53 6.29 2.42
C ALA A 170 6.54 4.91 1.76
N LEU A 171 7.57 4.61 0.94
CA LEU A 171 7.78 3.27 0.38
C LEU A 171 7.97 2.23 1.48
N LEU A 172 8.78 2.55 2.50
CA LEU A 172 8.99 1.67 3.64
C LEU A 172 7.67 1.36 4.37
N MET A 173 6.87 2.39 4.66
CA MET A 173 5.60 2.20 5.35
C MET A 173 4.61 1.39 4.52
N ALA A 174 4.51 1.66 3.21
CA ALA A 174 3.65 0.92 2.29
C ALA A 174 4.03 -0.57 2.26
N TYR A 175 5.32 -0.87 2.11
CA TYR A 175 5.84 -2.24 2.14
C TYR A 175 5.60 -2.94 3.50
N ALA A 176 5.85 -2.23 4.61
CA ALA A 176 5.68 -2.79 5.93
C ALA A 176 4.22 -3.14 6.26
N LEU A 177 3.24 -2.41 5.70
CA LEU A 177 1.82 -2.70 5.86
C LEU A 177 1.37 -4.01 5.19
N GLU A 178 2.15 -4.58 4.26
CA GLU A 178 1.90 -5.89 3.67
C GLU A 178 2.18 -7.04 4.67
N ASN A 179 2.98 -6.78 5.70
CA ASN A 179 3.20 -7.72 6.79
C ASN A 179 2.08 -7.59 7.82
N GLU A 180 1.28 -8.64 7.99
CA GLU A 180 0.09 -8.64 8.87
C GLU A 180 0.43 -8.34 10.33
N ASP A 181 1.54 -8.89 10.86
CA ASP A 181 1.98 -8.66 12.24
C ASP A 181 2.40 -7.21 12.44
N PHE A 182 3.09 -6.62 11.46
CA PHE A 182 3.45 -5.21 11.49
C PHE A 182 2.20 -4.31 11.41
N ALA A 183 1.28 -4.58 10.48
CA ALA A 183 0.03 -3.82 10.34
C ALA A 183 -0.79 -3.88 11.62
N LYS A 184 -0.91 -5.05 12.23
CA LYS A 184 -1.57 -5.24 13.52
C LYS A 184 -0.87 -4.47 14.65
N LEU A 185 0.46 -4.56 14.75
CA LEU A 185 1.22 -3.90 15.81
C LEU A 185 1.13 -2.38 15.69
N THR A 186 1.35 -1.83 14.48
CA THR A 186 1.38 -0.37 14.28
C THR A 186 0.04 0.30 14.52
N SER A 187 -1.09 -0.43 14.42
CA SER A 187 -2.44 0.08 14.64
C SER A 187 -2.87 0.11 16.11
N GLN A 188 -2.13 -0.53 17.01
CA GLN A 188 -2.47 -0.60 18.43
C GLN A 188 -2.18 0.71 19.14
N LYS A 189 -3.12 1.16 19.99
CA LYS A 189 -2.95 2.33 20.88
C LYS A 189 -2.07 2.02 22.08
N SER A 190 -2.05 0.78 22.52
CA SER A 190 -1.19 0.25 23.57
C SER A 190 -1.03 -1.26 23.42
N ALA A 191 0.06 -1.81 23.96
CA ALA A 191 0.31 -3.23 23.97
C ALA A 191 1.02 -3.64 25.29
N GLU A 192 0.68 -4.82 25.81
CA GLU A 192 1.34 -5.42 26.96
C GLU A 192 2.45 -6.36 26.48
N VAL A 193 3.62 -6.23 27.11
CA VAL A 193 4.74 -7.18 26.98
C VAL A 193 4.84 -7.99 28.25
N SER A 194 4.85 -9.31 28.12
CA SER A 194 5.09 -10.27 29.19
C SER A 194 6.52 -10.77 29.12
N PHE A 195 7.34 -10.44 30.13
CA PHE A 195 8.75 -10.85 30.16
C PHE A 195 8.87 -12.35 30.42
N ILE A 196 9.88 -12.98 29.81
CA ILE A 196 10.22 -14.36 30.11
C ILE A 196 10.98 -14.41 31.44
N GLU A 197 11.94 -13.51 31.63
CA GLU A 197 12.65 -13.28 32.89
C GLU A 197 12.66 -11.77 33.23
N PRO A 198 12.21 -11.38 34.41
CA PRO A 198 11.45 -12.21 35.37
C PRO A 198 10.02 -12.46 34.88
N SER A 199 9.54 -13.70 35.00
CA SER A 199 8.22 -14.13 34.49
C SER A 199 7.02 -13.43 35.17
N SER A 200 7.26 -12.77 36.30
CA SER A 200 6.26 -11.94 36.98
C SER A 200 6.12 -10.53 36.39
N LYS A 201 7.06 -10.11 35.52
CA LYS A 201 7.06 -8.75 34.96
C LYS A 201 6.18 -8.67 33.72
N LYS A 202 5.19 -7.77 33.78
CA LYS A 202 4.38 -7.34 32.66
C LYS A 202 4.41 -5.84 32.56
N THR A 203 4.49 -5.32 31.36
CA THR A 203 4.54 -3.86 31.15
C THR A 203 3.65 -3.48 29.96
N THR A 204 2.73 -2.56 30.17
CA THR A 204 1.93 -1.97 29.11
C THR A 204 2.61 -0.73 28.58
N TYR A 205 2.83 -0.66 27.28
CA TYR A 205 3.39 0.49 26.59
C TYR A 205 2.30 1.18 25.76
N THR A 206 2.35 2.51 25.68
CA THR A 206 1.39 3.32 24.91
C THR A 206 2.06 3.84 23.65
N ASN A 207 1.36 3.73 22.53
CA ASN A 207 1.82 4.23 21.24
C ASN A 207 1.87 5.75 21.23
N HIS A 208 3.00 6.31 20.82
CA HIS A 208 3.19 7.76 20.70
C HIS A 208 2.46 8.37 19.50
N ASN A 209 1.95 7.56 18.57
CA ASN A 209 1.17 8.05 17.43
C ASN A 209 -0.25 8.46 17.86
N ARG A 210 -0.42 9.75 18.12
CA ARG A 210 -1.70 10.32 18.55
C ARG A 210 -2.79 10.26 17.49
N LEU A 211 -2.44 10.14 16.19
CA LEU A 211 -3.42 10.02 15.10
C LEU A 211 -4.30 8.79 15.26
N LEU A 212 -3.82 7.71 15.91
CA LEU A 212 -4.64 6.54 16.23
C LEU A 212 -5.88 6.87 17.08
N SER A 213 -5.88 8.01 17.77
CA SER A 213 -7.02 8.48 18.58
C SER A 213 -7.66 9.75 18.04
N MET A 214 -6.96 10.52 17.19
CA MET A 214 -7.40 11.81 16.68
C MET A 214 -8.04 11.72 15.30
N TYR A 215 -7.68 10.68 14.51
CA TYR A 215 -8.13 10.51 13.14
C TYR A 215 -8.69 9.10 12.94
N GLU A 216 -9.98 8.99 12.71
CA GLU A 216 -10.71 7.72 12.69
C GLU A 216 -10.20 6.70 11.65
N TYR A 217 -9.65 7.19 10.53
CA TYR A 217 -9.13 6.34 9.44
C TYR A 217 -7.67 5.95 9.63
N CYS A 218 -6.98 6.44 10.70
CA CYS A 218 -5.58 6.11 10.93
C CYS A 218 -5.41 4.62 11.27
N ILE A 219 -4.55 3.94 10.51
CA ILE A 219 -4.27 2.51 10.66
C ILE A 219 -2.86 2.22 11.19
N GLY A 220 -2.04 3.25 11.48
CA GLY A 220 -0.72 3.04 12.05
C GLY A 220 0.26 4.17 11.78
N GLY A 221 1.50 3.95 12.21
CA GLY A 221 2.59 4.89 11.99
C GLY A 221 3.60 4.95 13.11
N LYS A 222 4.59 5.85 12.95
CA LYS A 222 5.69 6.03 13.91
C LYS A 222 6.11 7.49 13.98
N THR A 223 6.26 8.00 15.19
CA THR A 223 6.82 9.32 15.49
C THR A 223 8.34 9.26 15.58
N GLY A 224 9.01 10.37 15.29
CA GLY A 224 10.43 10.56 15.51
C GLY A 224 10.75 11.98 15.96
N TYR A 225 11.77 12.13 16.78
CA TYR A 225 12.32 13.43 17.16
C TYR A 225 13.76 13.29 17.61
N THR A 226 14.62 14.13 17.06
CA THR A 226 15.92 14.50 17.63
C THR A 226 16.07 16.02 17.50
N MET A 227 17.05 16.62 18.20
CA MET A 227 17.28 18.06 18.06
C MET A 227 17.68 18.46 16.65
N SER A 228 18.36 17.57 15.91
CA SER A 228 18.83 17.84 14.56
C SER A 228 17.82 17.49 13.48
N ALA A 229 16.95 16.48 13.70
CA ALA A 229 15.91 16.07 12.75
C ALA A 229 14.65 16.95 12.84
N GLY A 230 14.39 17.57 14.01
CA GLY A 230 13.07 18.10 14.29
C GLY A 230 12.02 17.00 14.49
N ARG A 231 10.74 17.35 14.44
CA ARG A 231 9.65 16.36 14.54
C ARG A 231 9.46 15.67 13.19
N CYS A 232 9.41 14.35 13.21
CA CYS A 232 9.17 13.49 12.07
C CYS A 232 7.97 12.58 12.35
N LEU A 233 7.13 12.39 11.36
CA LEU A 233 5.99 11.49 11.46
C LEU A 233 5.84 10.72 10.15
N VAL A 234 5.69 9.41 10.28
CA VAL A 234 5.19 8.53 9.22
C VAL A 234 3.89 7.96 9.72
N SER A 235 2.82 8.11 8.98
CA SER A 235 1.54 7.50 9.33
C SER A 235 0.83 6.96 8.10
N SER A 236 -0.18 6.12 8.31
CA SER A 236 -1.04 5.56 7.28
C SER A 236 -2.50 5.67 7.69
N ALA A 237 -3.35 5.84 6.69
CA ALA A 237 -4.80 5.89 6.86
C ALA A 237 -5.49 5.11 5.74
N ARG A 238 -6.64 4.51 6.06
CA ARG A 238 -7.45 3.77 5.08
C ARG A 238 -8.91 4.19 5.18
N LYS A 239 -9.49 4.51 4.02
CA LYS A 239 -10.91 4.87 3.90
C LYS A 239 -11.46 4.35 2.58
N ASP A 240 -12.61 3.66 2.62
CA ASP A 240 -13.36 3.18 1.43
C ASP A 240 -12.47 2.44 0.41
N GLY A 241 -11.53 1.59 0.90
CA GLY A 241 -10.61 0.81 0.07
C GLY A 241 -9.37 1.57 -0.40
N LEU A 242 -9.27 2.88 -0.17
CA LEU A 242 -8.08 3.68 -0.49
C LEU A 242 -7.14 3.74 0.71
N THR A 243 -5.87 3.38 0.50
CA THR A 243 -4.82 3.41 1.52
C THR A 243 -3.81 4.50 1.19
N LEU A 244 -3.65 5.44 2.11
CA LEU A 244 -2.71 6.55 1.99
C LEU A 244 -1.63 6.46 3.07
N VAL A 245 -0.40 6.80 2.69
CA VAL A 245 0.72 7.03 3.60
C VAL A 245 1.10 8.50 3.55
N CYS A 246 1.22 9.10 4.70
CA CYS A 246 1.72 10.47 4.86
C CYS A 246 3.03 10.44 5.64
N VAL A 247 4.02 11.17 5.14
CA VAL A 247 5.32 11.38 5.79
C VAL A 247 5.61 12.86 5.87
N THR A 248 5.94 13.33 7.06
CA THR A 248 6.48 14.70 7.27
C THR A 248 7.80 14.62 8.00
N LEU A 249 8.79 15.40 7.53
CA LEU A 249 10.12 15.53 8.11
C LEU A 249 10.37 16.99 8.49
N ASN A 250 10.87 17.21 9.72
CA ASN A 250 11.05 18.53 10.33
C ASN A 250 9.76 19.37 10.27
N ASP A 251 8.71 18.86 10.93
CA ASP A 251 7.36 19.40 10.90
C ASP A 251 6.94 19.87 12.31
N ARG A 252 6.52 21.12 12.43
CA ARG A 252 6.09 21.68 13.72
C ARG A 252 4.64 21.33 14.06
N ASN A 253 3.81 21.03 13.06
CA ASN A 253 2.37 20.79 13.19
C ASN A 253 1.96 19.40 12.67
N ASP A 254 2.83 18.40 12.77
CA ASP A 254 2.71 17.08 12.19
C ASP A 254 1.30 16.44 12.29
N TRP A 255 0.64 16.54 13.45
CA TRP A 255 -0.71 15.97 13.61
C TRP A 255 -1.77 16.66 12.75
N LYS A 256 -1.71 17.99 12.70
CA LYS A 256 -2.61 18.80 11.89
C LYS A 256 -2.35 18.57 10.40
N ASP A 257 -1.09 18.66 10.00
CA ASP A 257 -0.65 18.57 8.61
C ASP A 257 -0.98 17.19 8.03
N HIS A 258 -0.78 16.10 8.78
CA HIS A 258 -1.21 14.75 8.36
C HIS A 258 -2.74 14.64 8.22
N THR A 259 -3.50 15.19 9.17
CA THR A 259 -4.98 15.17 9.11
C THR A 259 -5.48 15.91 7.86
N GLU A 260 -4.93 17.10 7.58
CA GLU A 260 -5.33 17.90 6.42
C GLU A 260 -4.93 17.24 5.10
N LEU A 261 -3.73 16.63 5.03
CA LEU A 261 -3.28 15.87 3.87
C LEU A 261 -4.16 14.64 3.61
N TYR A 262 -4.55 13.90 4.64
CA TYR A 262 -5.47 12.77 4.47
C TYR A 262 -6.85 13.22 4.01
N ASN A 263 -7.41 14.27 4.60
CA ASN A 263 -8.69 14.83 4.18
C ASN A 263 -8.65 15.26 2.71
N TYR A 264 -7.58 15.96 2.29
CA TYR A 264 -7.35 16.32 0.89
C TYR A 264 -7.29 15.09 0.00
N GLY A 265 -6.50 14.07 0.38
CA GLY A 265 -6.35 12.84 -0.40
C GLY A 265 -7.66 12.08 -0.57
N PHE A 266 -8.42 11.88 0.51
CA PHE A 266 -9.71 11.17 0.46
C PHE A 266 -10.86 11.98 -0.15
N GLU A 267 -10.75 13.31 -0.22
CA GLU A 267 -11.68 14.16 -0.97
C GLU A 267 -11.42 14.10 -2.47
N LYS A 268 -10.15 14.17 -2.87
CA LYS A 268 -9.74 14.24 -4.29
C LYS A 268 -9.70 12.88 -4.98
N TYR A 269 -9.45 11.81 -4.24
CA TYR A 269 -9.24 10.46 -4.79
C TYR A 269 -10.16 9.45 -4.13
N ALA A 270 -10.58 8.47 -4.90
CA ALA A 270 -11.40 7.37 -4.44
C ALA A 270 -10.95 6.06 -5.08
N CYS A 271 -11.16 4.95 -4.39
CA CYS A 271 -10.98 3.62 -4.93
C CYS A 271 -12.30 3.12 -5.51
N TYR A 272 -12.31 2.74 -6.79
CA TYR A 272 -13.36 1.95 -7.40
C TYR A 272 -13.03 0.49 -7.22
N GLN A 273 -13.94 -0.28 -6.64
CA GLN A 273 -13.78 -1.71 -6.42
C GLN A 273 -14.91 -2.48 -7.09
N SER A 274 -14.59 -3.65 -7.64
CA SER A 274 -15.55 -4.59 -8.18
C SER A 274 -15.10 -6.00 -7.81
N ASP A 275 -16.04 -6.80 -7.34
CA ASP A 275 -15.87 -8.20 -6.91
C ASP A 275 -15.93 -9.12 -8.15
N ASP A 276 -14.94 -8.96 -9.05
CA ASP A 276 -14.92 -9.68 -10.32
C ASP A 276 -14.53 -11.15 -10.13
N SER A 277 -13.82 -11.51 -9.09
CA SER A 277 -13.49 -12.91 -8.76
C SER A 277 -14.74 -13.76 -8.51
N ASN A 278 -15.84 -13.12 -8.08
CA ASN A 278 -17.15 -13.76 -7.93
C ASN A 278 -18.04 -13.68 -9.19
N PHE A 279 -17.52 -13.13 -10.31
CA PHE A 279 -18.23 -13.19 -11.57
C PHE A 279 -18.41 -14.64 -11.99
N TYR A 280 -19.65 -15.01 -12.37
CA TYR A 280 -19.98 -16.31 -12.87
C TYR A 280 -20.89 -16.22 -14.08
N ALA A 281 -20.54 -16.96 -15.13
CA ALA A 281 -21.36 -17.16 -16.31
C ALA A 281 -21.16 -18.57 -16.85
N GLU A 282 -22.10 -19.05 -17.66
CA GLU A 282 -21.94 -20.29 -18.45
C GLU A 282 -21.91 -19.92 -19.92
N ILE A 283 -20.92 -20.43 -20.66
CA ILE A 283 -20.80 -20.26 -22.12
C ILE A 283 -20.99 -21.61 -22.80
N PRO A 284 -21.85 -21.72 -23.83
CA PRO A 284 -22.01 -22.94 -24.62
C PRO A 284 -20.68 -23.43 -25.20
N CYS A 285 -20.44 -24.74 -25.17
CA CYS A 285 -19.26 -25.37 -25.72
C CYS A 285 -19.61 -26.31 -26.88
N VAL A 286 -19.04 -26.07 -28.05
CA VAL A 286 -19.26 -26.85 -29.24
C VAL A 286 -18.19 -27.94 -29.39
N GLY A 287 -18.62 -29.17 -29.60
CA GLY A 287 -17.72 -30.32 -29.81
C GLY A 287 -17.07 -30.86 -28.54
N GLY A 288 -17.48 -30.37 -27.37
CA GLY A 288 -16.97 -30.80 -26.07
C GLY A 288 -17.71 -32.01 -25.48
N GLU A 289 -17.08 -32.66 -24.49
CA GLU A 289 -17.75 -33.67 -23.65
C GLU A 289 -18.83 -33.03 -22.77
N ALA A 290 -18.67 -31.74 -22.42
CA ALA A 290 -19.67 -30.89 -21.78
C ALA A 290 -20.26 -29.90 -22.79
N ASP A 291 -21.58 -29.65 -22.71
CA ASP A 291 -22.29 -28.72 -23.60
C ASP A 291 -22.08 -27.26 -23.22
N LYS A 292 -21.53 -26.98 -22.04
CA LYS A 292 -21.21 -25.64 -21.48
C LYS A 292 -19.95 -25.70 -20.63
N THR A 293 -19.29 -24.56 -20.45
CA THR A 293 -18.25 -24.37 -19.45
C THR A 293 -18.57 -23.18 -18.55
N ALA A 294 -18.26 -23.30 -17.27
CA ALA A 294 -18.34 -22.19 -16.34
C ALA A 294 -17.18 -21.22 -16.56
N VAL A 295 -17.47 -19.93 -16.45
CA VAL A 295 -16.51 -18.83 -16.63
C VAL A 295 -16.50 -17.96 -15.38
N ILE A 296 -15.32 -17.69 -14.85
CA ILE A 296 -15.09 -16.91 -13.64
C ILE A 296 -14.13 -15.76 -13.92
N GLY A 297 -14.17 -14.70 -13.10
CA GLY A 297 -13.19 -13.64 -13.18
C GLY A 297 -11.87 -14.05 -12.53
N GLU A 298 -10.77 -13.58 -13.12
CA GLU A 298 -9.42 -13.93 -12.64
C GLU A 298 -9.09 -13.32 -11.30
N ASN A 299 -9.45 -12.04 -11.07
CA ASN A 299 -9.17 -11.28 -9.85
C ASN A 299 -10.22 -10.19 -9.65
N ASP A 300 -10.27 -9.63 -8.45
CA ASP A 300 -11.03 -8.43 -8.17
C ASP A 300 -10.38 -7.19 -8.79
N THR A 301 -11.22 -6.22 -9.13
CA THR A 301 -10.76 -4.94 -9.65
C THR A 301 -10.67 -3.91 -8.52
N SER A 302 -9.51 -3.22 -8.46
CA SER A 302 -9.27 -2.06 -7.60
C SER A 302 -8.60 -0.96 -8.43
N ILE A 303 -9.28 0.18 -8.61
CA ILE A 303 -8.79 1.29 -9.44
C ILE A 303 -8.86 2.59 -8.65
N VAL A 304 -7.72 3.26 -8.48
CA VAL A 304 -7.68 4.59 -7.87
C VAL A 304 -7.91 5.65 -8.94
N LEU A 305 -8.93 6.48 -8.71
CA LEU A 305 -9.40 7.51 -9.63
C LEU A 305 -9.56 8.84 -8.90
N SER A 306 -9.76 9.92 -9.65
CA SER A 306 -10.35 11.12 -9.04
C SER A 306 -11.75 10.80 -8.49
N SER A 307 -12.15 11.45 -7.42
CA SER A 307 -13.49 11.24 -6.83
C SER A 307 -14.61 11.50 -7.83
N ASP A 308 -14.41 12.49 -8.72
CA ASP A 308 -15.38 12.85 -9.77
C ASP A 308 -15.50 11.75 -10.85
N ASP A 309 -14.43 11.00 -11.10
CA ASP A 309 -14.42 9.96 -12.13
C ASP A 309 -14.95 8.62 -11.64
N LYS A 310 -14.97 8.38 -10.33
CA LYS A 310 -15.47 7.11 -9.75
C LYS A 310 -16.90 6.80 -10.21
N THR A 311 -17.76 7.80 -10.29
CA THR A 311 -19.17 7.64 -10.71
C THR A 311 -19.35 7.49 -12.21
N LYS A 312 -18.32 7.78 -13.01
CA LYS A 312 -18.33 7.68 -14.49
C LYS A 312 -17.84 6.32 -15.00
N VAL A 313 -17.34 5.46 -14.11
CA VAL A 313 -16.83 4.15 -14.50
C VAL A 313 -17.96 3.32 -15.10
N LYS A 314 -17.71 2.79 -16.30
CA LYS A 314 -18.60 1.84 -16.98
C LYS A 314 -17.91 0.50 -17.09
N GLN A 315 -18.62 -0.55 -16.71
CA GLN A 315 -18.20 -1.92 -16.84
C GLN A 315 -18.83 -2.53 -18.09
N LYS A 316 -18.06 -3.31 -18.84
CA LYS A 316 -18.54 -4.07 -20.00
C LYS A 316 -17.88 -5.43 -20.06
N VAL A 317 -18.71 -6.48 -20.17
CA VAL A 317 -18.24 -7.85 -20.31
C VAL A 317 -18.12 -8.18 -21.80
N TYR A 318 -16.99 -8.76 -22.17
CA TYR A 318 -16.70 -9.29 -23.51
C TYR A 318 -16.40 -10.78 -23.37
N ALA A 319 -17.22 -11.60 -23.96
CA ALA A 319 -17.03 -13.03 -24.07
C ALA A 319 -17.64 -13.52 -25.37
N ASP A 320 -17.12 -14.60 -25.92
CA ASP A 320 -17.69 -15.23 -27.10
C ASP A 320 -19.06 -15.84 -26.77
N SER A 321 -19.96 -15.84 -27.74
CA SER A 321 -21.29 -16.43 -27.57
C SER A 321 -21.25 -17.95 -27.40
N PHE A 322 -20.17 -18.61 -27.85
CA PHE A 322 -19.87 -20.02 -27.65
C PHE A 322 -18.36 -20.25 -27.80
N LEU A 323 -17.87 -21.35 -27.26
CA LEU A 323 -16.48 -21.78 -27.32
C LEU A 323 -16.37 -23.13 -28.06
N TYR A 324 -15.20 -23.43 -28.59
CA TYR A 324 -14.89 -24.73 -29.18
C TYR A 324 -14.00 -25.56 -28.27
N ALA A 325 -14.36 -26.82 -28.06
CA ALA A 325 -13.46 -27.75 -27.38
C ALA A 325 -12.24 -28.11 -28.23
N PRO A 326 -11.06 -28.40 -27.68
CA PRO A 326 -10.82 -28.47 -26.22
C PRO A 326 -10.65 -27.09 -25.59
N ILE A 327 -11.05 -26.94 -24.32
CA ILE A 327 -10.84 -25.76 -23.53
C ILE A 327 -10.02 -26.19 -22.31
N ALA A 328 -8.89 -25.53 -22.05
CA ALA A 328 -8.12 -25.80 -20.85
C ALA A 328 -8.75 -25.12 -19.62
N LYS A 329 -8.55 -25.70 -18.44
CA LYS A 329 -8.83 -24.98 -17.20
C LYS A 329 -7.93 -23.74 -17.14
N ASP A 330 -8.45 -22.62 -16.64
CA ASP A 330 -7.79 -21.31 -16.54
C ASP A 330 -7.44 -20.67 -17.89
N GLU A 331 -8.01 -21.18 -19.01
CA GLU A 331 -7.90 -20.54 -20.33
C GLU A 331 -8.69 -19.24 -20.36
N VAL A 332 -8.10 -18.18 -20.93
CA VAL A 332 -8.75 -16.88 -21.09
C VAL A 332 -9.81 -16.98 -22.19
N VAL A 333 -11.07 -16.83 -21.81
CA VAL A 333 -12.24 -16.96 -22.71
C VAL A 333 -13.04 -15.67 -22.86
N GLY A 334 -12.58 -14.60 -22.24
CA GLY A 334 -13.21 -13.29 -22.29
C GLY A 334 -12.51 -12.28 -21.39
N LYS A 335 -13.14 -11.13 -21.19
CA LYS A 335 -12.67 -10.09 -20.28
C LYS A 335 -13.80 -9.20 -19.80
N ILE A 336 -13.61 -8.58 -18.65
CA ILE A 336 -14.38 -7.46 -18.14
C ILE A 336 -13.53 -6.20 -18.38
N GLU A 337 -14.06 -5.20 -19.06
CA GLU A 337 -13.40 -3.90 -19.26
C GLU A 337 -14.08 -2.81 -18.45
N TYR A 338 -13.25 -1.95 -17.84
CA TYR A 338 -13.65 -0.73 -17.15
C TYR A 338 -13.23 0.47 -17.98
N SER A 339 -14.15 1.41 -18.18
CA SER A 339 -13.90 2.60 -19.02
C SER A 339 -14.51 3.85 -18.41
N ILE A 340 -13.87 5.00 -18.69
CA ILE A 340 -14.40 6.35 -18.42
C ILE A 340 -14.38 7.10 -19.76
N ASP A 341 -15.50 7.72 -20.13
CA ASP A 341 -15.67 8.48 -21.38
C ASP A 341 -15.18 7.73 -22.64
N GLY A 342 -15.38 6.39 -22.65
CA GLY A 342 -15.00 5.50 -23.75
C GLY A 342 -13.52 5.09 -23.76
N LYS A 343 -12.71 5.59 -22.83
CA LYS A 343 -11.30 5.16 -22.67
C LYS A 343 -11.23 4.03 -21.66
N VAL A 344 -10.65 2.89 -22.05
CA VAL A 344 -10.40 1.77 -21.14
C VAL A 344 -9.33 2.16 -20.11
N ILE A 345 -9.64 1.93 -18.82
CA ILE A 345 -8.78 2.25 -17.68
C ILE A 345 -8.28 0.98 -16.95
N SER A 346 -8.99 -0.13 -17.07
CA SER A 346 -8.61 -1.43 -16.52
C SER A 346 -9.34 -2.55 -17.24
N SER A 347 -8.83 -3.77 -17.14
CA SER A 347 -9.51 -4.98 -17.57
C SER A 347 -9.11 -6.18 -16.71
N VAL A 348 -10.05 -7.11 -16.51
CA VAL A 348 -9.84 -8.40 -15.84
C VAL A 348 -10.18 -9.51 -16.81
N ASN A 349 -9.36 -10.55 -16.87
CA ASN A 349 -9.64 -11.71 -17.69
C ASN A 349 -10.81 -12.53 -17.14
N LEU A 350 -11.54 -13.15 -18.04
CA LEU A 350 -12.50 -14.19 -17.73
C LEU A 350 -11.89 -15.54 -18.09
N LEU A 351 -11.83 -16.43 -17.14
CA LEU A 351 -11.17 -17.72 -17.23
C LEU A 351 -12.19 -18.85 -17.26
N SER A 352 -11.91 -19.91 -18.02
CA SER A 352 -12.65 -21.15 -17.91
C SER A 352 -12.37 -21.82 -16.56
N ALA A 353 -13.41 -22.06 -15.76
CA ALA A 353 -13.28 -22.70 -14.45
C ALA A 353 -12.91 -24.19 -14.54
N GLU A 354 -13.16 -24.82 -15.68
CA GLU A 354 -13.03 -26.27 -15.89
C GLU A 354 -12.39 -26.59 -17.24
N GLU A 355 -11.73 -27.75 -17.32
CA GLU A 355 -11.28 -28.33 -18.59
C GLU A 355 -12.48 -28.95 -19.33
N VAL A 356 -12.65 -28.64 -20.63
CA VAL A 356 -13.61 -29.30 -21.51
C VAL A 356 -12.88 -30.04 -22.63
N LYS A 357 -12.90 -31.37 -22.61
CA LYS A 357 -12.28 -32.24 -23.63
C LYS A 357 -13.15 -32.36 -24.85
N ILE A 358 -12.51 -32.67 -25.99
CA ILE A 358 -13.23 -32.97 -27.23
C ILE A 358 -14.09 -34.22 -27.03
N LYS A 359 -15.36 -34.16 -27.43
CA LYS A 359 -16.27 -35.31 -27.46
C LYS A 359 -15.74 -36.37 -28.42
N LYS A 360 -15.44 -37.55 -27.91
CA LYS A 360 -15.01 -38.66 -28.76
C LYS A 360 -16.14 -39.00 -29.74
N GLN A 361 -15.91 -38.80 -31.05
CA GLN A 361 -16.83 -39.33 -32.03
C GLN A 361 -16.79 -40.87 -31.95
N ASN A 362 -17.93 -41.47 -31.63
CA ASN A 362 -18.07 -42.89 -31.82
C ASN A 362 -17.99 -43.19 -33.34
N ASN A 363 -16.86 -43.73 -33.78
CA ASN A 363 -16.61 -44.12 -35.18
C ASN A 363 -17.49 -45.29 -35.61
N ASN A 364 -18.71 -45.38 -35.12
CA ASN A 364 -19.71 -46.39 -35.58
C ASN A 364 -20.30 -46.10 -36.95
N ILE A 365 -19.85 -45.00 -37.64
CA ILE A 365 -20.23 -44.74 -39.02
C ILE A 365 -19.76 -45.90 -39.93
N PHE A 366 -18.55 -46.44 -39.71
CA PHE A 366 -18.05 -47.59 -40.47
C PHE A 366 -18.84 -48.91 -40.21
N LEU A 367 -19.34 -49.07 -39.00
CA LEU A 367 -20.23 -50.21 -38.65
C LEU A 367 -21.61 -50.05 -39.29
N LYS A 368 -22.20 -48.85 -39.27
CA LYS A 368 -23.50 -48.60 -39.95
C LYS A 368 -23.40 -48.69 -41.49
N ILE A 369 -22.28 -48.26 -42.08
CA ILE A 369 -22.04 -48.45 -43.51
C ILE A 369 -21.85 -49.94 -43.82
N LYS A 370 -21.19 -50.71 -42.95
CA LYS A 370 -20.96 -52.14 -43.16
C LYS A 370 -22.29 -52.94 -43.04
N GLU A 371 -23.18 -52.57 -42.13
CA GLU A 371 -24.54 -53.15 -42.00
C GLU A 371 -25.41 -52.84 -43.22
N LEU A 372 -25.28 -51.68 -43.84
CA LEU A 372 -25.98 -51.30 -45.08
C LEU A 372 -25.55 -52.09 -46.32
N PHE A 373 -24.38 -52.74 -46.31
CA PHE A 373 -23.83 -53.54 -47.43
C PHE A 373 -23.81 -55.02 -47.15
N THR A 374 -24.27 -55.51 -45.95
CA THR A 374 -24.30 -56.94 -45.62
C THR A 374 -25.71 -57.57 -45.63
N ASP A 375 -26.78 -56.78 -45.78
CA ASP A 375 -28.16 -57.21 -45.89
C ASP A 375 -28.66 -57.05 -47.38
N GLY A 376 -27.92 -57.64 -48.31
CA GLY A 376 -28.27 -57.74 -49.73
C GLY A 376 -28.03 -59.13 -50.24
#